data_9d2635cafadbc9b0d6a58ad65b42870b
#
_entry.id   9d2635cafadbc9b0d6a58ad65b42870b
#
_cell.length_a   1.000
_cell.length_b   1.000
_cell.length_c   1.000
_cell.angle_alpha   90.00
_cell.angle_beta   90.00
_cell.angle_gamma   90.00
#
_symmetry.space_group_name_H-M   'P 1'
#
loop_
_entity.id
_entity.type
_entity.pdbx_description
1 polymer ?
#
loop_
_entity_poly.entity_id
_entity_poly.type
_entity_poly.pdbx_seq_one_letter_code
_entity_poly.pdbx_strand_id
1 'polypeptide(L)'
;MKKDIIICNTYFQLIEAIQLKNTLFLHESVTVVFSDHSRNAENIIKQIKSLDIFEQCFFWSSFKKMKEQEKNSHENRRLLLCEITGKDGYGNPFESEFYDELIYYNQFDNLKVVFAELYEKNPQIKISRFEEGIFSYADGEYLAKKDKIVNPLRKILGKKTLLECQQNFYCFYPELYKGHLNPMQIPKIEADGKTAQILSRLFDTSTAVYPQKYVFFSSVFDFEGGAPVGELEVIKKVAALVGNENLIV
;
A
#
# COMPACT_ATOMS: atom_id res chain seq x y z
N MET A 1 18.67 -2.33 -15.37
CA MET A 1 17.44 -2.98 -14.83
C MET A 1 16.81 -1.96 -13.90
N LYS A 2 15.53 -1.68 -14.09
CA LYS A 2 14.78 -0.73 -13.24
C LYS A 2 14.68 -1.29 -11.82
N LYS A 3 14.83 -0.43 -10.83
CA LYS A 3 14.71 -0.76 -9.41
C LYS A 3 13.49 -0.08 -8.81
N ASP A 4 12.53 -0.86 -8.34
CA ASP A 4 11.28 -0.38 -7.79
C ASP A 4 11.17 -0.75 -6.31
N ILE A 5 10.50 0.10 -5.55
CA ILE A 5 10.16 -0.17 -4.15
C ILE A 5 8.64 -0.10 -3.96
N ILE A 6 8.06 -1.14 -3.39
CA ILE A 6 6.63 -1.23 -3.08
C ILE A 6 6.46 -1.22 -1.56
N ILE A 7 5.69 -0.26 -1.04
CA ILE A 7 5.40 -0.16 0.39
C ILE A 7 3.98 -0.64 0.66
N CYS A 8 3.87 -1.70 1.44
CA CYS A 8 2.63 -2.35 1.84
C CYS A 8 2.37 -2.18 3.33
N ASN A 9 1.15 -1.80 3.69
CA ASN A 9 0.68 -1.70 5.07
C ASN A 9 -0.32 -2.80 5.43
N THR A 10 -1.01 -3.36 4.43
CA THR A 10 -2.03 -4.39 4.61
C THR A 10 -1.69 -5.65 3.81
N TYR A 11 -2.31 -6.76 4.18
CA TYR A 11 -2.17 -8.02 3.44
C TYR A 11 -2.69 -7.91 2.01
N PHE A 12 -3.75 -7.13 1.79
CA PHE A 12 -4.28 -6.91 0.44
C PHE A 12 -3.23 -6.24 -0.46
N GLN A 13 -2.60 -5.18 0.03
CA GLN A 13 -1.50 -4.49 -0.67
C GLN A 13 -0.31 -5.43 -0.95
N LEU A 14 -0.01 -6.35 -0.02
CA LEU A 14 1.04 -7.33 -0.22
C LEU A 14 0.68 -8.34 -1.32
N ILE A 15 -0.59 -8.78 -1.39
CA ILE A 15 -1.09 -9.64 -2.46
C ILE A 15 -0.94 -8.96 -3.82
N GLU A 16 -1.29 -7.69 -3.91
CA GLU A 16 -1.12 -6.90 -5.13
C GLU A 16 0.36 -6.72 -5.51
N ALA A 17 1.24 -6.46 -4.53
CA ALA A 17 2.68 -6.38 -4.77
C ALA A 17 3.24 -7.69 -5.36
N ILE A 18 2.79 -8.84 -4.86
CA ILE A 18 3.15 -10.16 -5.41
C ILE A 18 2.61 -10.32 -6.84
N GLN A 19 1.37 -9.89 -7.10
CA GLN A 19 0.79 -9.93 -8.44
C GLN A 19 1.52 -9.01 -9.41
N LEU A 20 1.83 -7.77 -9.00
CA LEU A 20 2.62 -6.83 -9.80
C LEU A 20 3.99 -7.43 -10.16
N LYS A 21 4.69 -8.02 -9.18
CA LYS A 21 5.99 -8.66 -9.41
C LYS A 21 5.92 -9.84 -10.36
N ASN A 22 4.86 -10.64 -10.29
CA ASN A 22 4.68 -11.81 -11.16
C ASN A 22 4.16 -11.46 -12.56
N THR A 23 3.76 -10.21 -12.80
CA THR A 23 3.16 -9.76 -14.07
C THR A 23 3.89 -8.56 -14.65
N LEU A 24 3.53 -7.34 -14.25
CA LEU A 24 4.05 -6.11 -14.86
C LEU A 24 5.54 -5.89 -14.57
N PHE A 25 6.04 -6.34 -13.42
CA PHE A 25 7.44 -6.15 -12.99
C PHE A 25 8.28 -7.42 -13.04
N LEU A 26 7.91 -8.36 -13.91
CA LEU A 26 8.56 -9.68 -14.00
C LEU A 26 10.09 -9.61 -14.15
N HIS A 27 10.57 -8.64 -14.91
CA HIS A 27 11.98 -8.44 -15.23
C HIS A 27 12.63 -7.28 -14.48
N GLU A 28 11.92 -6.67 -13.53
CA GLU A 28 12.41 -5.54 -12.76
C GLU A 28 12.94 -6.00 -11.39
N SER A 29 13.90 -5.25 -10.85
CA SER A 29 14.37 -5.48 -9.48
C SER A 29 13.39 -4.81 -8.52
N VAL A 30 12.64 -5.59 -7.77
CA VAL A 30 11.60 -5.10 -6.87
C VAL A 30 11.97 -5.36 -5.42
N THR A 31 11.99 -4.29 -4.64
CA THR A 31 12.07 -4.32 -3.18
C THR A 31 10.66 -4.22 -2.61
N VAL A 32 10.29 -5.13 -1.71
CA VAL A 32 9.03 -5.02 -0.96
C VAL A 32 9.29 -4.63 0.49
N VAL A 33 8.50 -3.69 0.98
CA VAL A 33 8.50 -3.23 2.36
C VAL A 33 7.14 -3.52 2.96
N PHE A 34 7.08 -4.24 4.08
CA PHE A 34 5.84 -4.50 4.78
C PHE A 34 5.90 -3.92 6.18
N SER A 35 4.95 -3.03 6.50
CA SER A 35 4.99 -2.26 7.73
C SER A 35 4.36 -3.00 8.91
N ASP A 36 4.67 -2.52 10.13
CA ASP A 36 4.09 -2.99 11.39
C ASP A 36 2.62 -2.53 11.60
N HIS A 37 1.99 -1.95 10.58
CA HIS A 37 0.56 -1.67 10.58
C HIS A 37 -0.26 -2.97 10.71
N SER A 38 0.10 -3.99 9.94
CA SER A 38 -0.53 -5.31 10.02
C SER A 38 0.06 -6.17 11.11
N ARG A 39 -0.81 -6.98 11.75
CA ARG A 39 -0.36 -7.99 12.72
C ARG A 39 0.50 -9.04 12.02
N ASN A 40 1.47 -9.61 12.72
CA ASN A 40 2.34 -10.69 12.22
C ASN A 40 3.18 -10.33 10.96
N ALA A 41 3.26 -9.04 10.59
CA ALA A 41 3.95 -8.57 9.39
C ALA A 41 5.43 -9.00 9.32
N GLU A 42 6.13 -9.01 10.46
CA GLU A 42 7.53 -9.44 10.54
C GLU A 42 7.72 -10.91 10.15
N ASN A 43 6.83 -11.80 10.58
CA ASN A 43 6.91 -13.22 10.22
C ASN A 43 6.56 -13.43 8.74
N ILE A 44 5.56 -12.73 8.25
CA ILE A 44 5.16 -12.81 6.83
C ILE A 44 6.30 -12.35 5.92
N ILE A 45 6.98 -11.26 6.25
CA ILE A 45 8.11 -10.80 5.41
C ILE A 45 9.28 -11.78 5.42
N LYS A 46 9.53 -12.48 6.55
CA LYS A 46 10.52 -13.56 6.62
C LYS A 46 10.14 -14.73 5.70
N GLN A 47 8.87 -15.11 5.66
CA GLN A 47 8.36 -16.16 4.75
C GLN A 47 8.49 -15.72 3.29
N ILE A 48 8.09 -14.48 2.94
CA ILE A 48 8.24 -13.93 1.59
C ILE A 48 9.69 -13.95 1.14
N LYS A 49 10.62 -13.58 2.01
CA LYS A 49 12.05 -13.61 1.74
C LYS A 49 12.53 -15.03 1.40
N SER A 50 11.98 -16.06 2.07
CA SER A 50 12.33 -17.47 1.78
C SER A 50 11.76 -17.99 0.44
N LEU A 51 10.77 -17.31 -0.13
CA LEU A 51 10.18 -17.67 -1.43
C LEU A 51 10.92 -17.05 -2.63
N ASP A 52 11.91 -16.20 -2.39
CA ASP A 52 12.76 -15.56 -3.41
C ASP A 52 11.97 -14.87 -4.54
N ILE A 53 10.90 -14.16 -4.16
CA ILE A 53 10.00 -13.48 -5.11
C ILE A 53 10.55 -12.09 -5.45
N PHE A 54 11.05 -11.39 -4.44
CA PHE A 54 11.55 -10.03 -4.52
C PHE A 54 13.06 -10.00 -4.32
N GLU A 55 13.72 -9.03 -4.95
CA GLU A 55 15.15 -8.80 -4.78
C GLU A 55 15.52 -8.53 -3.33
N GLN A 56 14.71 -7.72 -2.66
CA GLN A 56 14.86 -7.40 -1.25
C GLN A 56 13.50 -7.36 -0.56
N CYS A 57 13.50 -7.73 0.74
CA CYS A 57 12.31 -7.74 1.58
C CYS A 57 12.65 -7.10 2.92
N PHE A 58 11.93 -6.04 3.29
CA PHE A 58 12.14 -5.34 4.55
C PHE A 58 10.88 -5.32 5.41
N PHE A 59 11.05 -5.57 6.69
CA PHE A 59 10.06 -5.24 7.71
C PHE A 59 10.27 -3.81 8.17
N TRP A 60 9.21 -2.99 8.14
CA TRP A 60 9.28 -1.59 8.54
C TRP A 60 8.55 -1.35 9.85
N SER A 61 9.30 -1.22 10.94
CA SER A 61 8.76 -1.05 12.30
C SER A 61 8.42 0.40 12.65
N SER A 62 8.63 1.35 11.73
CA SER A 62 8.49 2.79 12.01
C SER A 62 7.05 3.29 11.99
N PHE A 63 6.10 2.53 11.46
CA PHE A 63 4.71 2.99 11.33
C PHE A 63 4.07 3.29 12.70
N LYS A 64 4.19 2.37 13.66
CA LYS A 64 3.66 2.56 15.02
C LYS A 64 4.45 3.61 15.79
N LYS A 65 5.77 3.61 15.66
CA LYS A 65 6.63 4.62 16.29
C LYS A 65 6.26 6.04 15.89
N MET A 66 5.90 6.28 14.63
CA MET A 66 5.44 7.60 14.18
C MET A 66 4.18 8.06 14.90
N LYS A 67 3.17 7.20 15.04
CA LYS A 67 1.93 7.54 15.78
C LYS A 67 2.19 7.90 17.25
N GLU A 68 3.21 7.30 17.86
CA GLU A 68 3.63 7.63 19.23
C GLU A 68 4.42 8.93 19.28
N GLN A 69 5.25 9.18 18.28
CA GLN A 69 6.13 10.35 18.17
C GLN A 69 5.38 11.61 17.74
N GLU A 70 4.26 11.51 17.05
CA GLU A 70 3.38 12.66 16.76
C GLU A 70 2.93 13.41 18.00
N LYS A 71 3.01 12.78 19.18
CA LYS A 71 2.76 13.42 20.48
C LYS A 71 3.95 14.21 21.00
N ASN A 72 5.13 14.06 20.40
CA ASN A 72 6.36 14.73 20.80
C ASN A 72 6.70 15.88 19.84
N SER A 73 6.66 17.12 20.34
CA SER A 73 6.86 18.32 19.52
C SER A 73 8.26 18.40 18.86
N HIS A 74 9.29 17.81 19.47
CA HIS A 74 10.64 17.81 18.92
C HIS A 74 10.74 16.86 17.72
N GLU A 75 10.21 15.64 17.86
CA GLU A 75 10.17 14.66 16.77
C GLU A 75 9.33 15.13 15.60
N ASN A 76 8.20 15.76 15.86
CA ASN A 76 7.38 16.36 14.81
C ASN A 76 8.13 17.41 13.98
N ARG A 77 8.96 18.23 14.62
CA ARG A 77 9.82 19.21 13.93
C ARG A 77 10.88 18.51 13.08
N ARG A 78 11.50 17.45 13.59
CA ARG A 78 12.50 16.65 12.86
C ARG A 78 11.87 16.02 11.62
N LEU A 79 10.68 15.40 11.74
CA LEU A 79 9.95 14.82 10.64
C LEU A 79 9.56 15.85 9.58
N LEU A 80 9.09 17.00 10.01
CA LEU A 80 8.77 18.10 9.12
C LEU A 80 10.01 18.57 8.34
N LEU A 81 11.15 18.70 8.99
CA LEU A 81 12.41 19.04 8.33
C LEU A 81 12.84 17.95 7.34
N CYS A 82 12.71 16.67 7.71
CA CYS A 82 12.99 15.58 6.79
C CYS A 82 12.06 15.61 5.56
N GLU A 83 10.77 15.81 5.76
CA GLU A 83 9.80 15.93 4.67
C GLU A 83 10.13 17.07 3.70
N ILE A 84 10.66 18.19 4.22
CA ILE A 84 11.10 19.34 3.40
C ILE A 84 12.43 19.04 2.71
N THR A 85 13.41 18.53 3.43
CA THR A 85 14.81 18.46 2.97
C THR A 85 15.24 17.10 2.42
N GLY A 86 14.56 16.01 2.80
CA GLY A 86 14.97 14.64 2.51
C GLY A 86 16.15 14.16 3.36
N LYS A 87 16.47 14.84 4.46
CA LYS A 87 17.60 14.51 5.33
C LYS A 87 17.15 14.16 6.74
N ASP A 88 17.94 13.33 7.43
CA ASP A 88 17.76 12.98 8.85
C ASP A 88 16.42 12.31 9.16
N GLY A 89 16.01 11.36 8.31
CA GLY A 89 14.79 10.57 8.47
C GLY A 89 14.84 9.54 9.59
N TYR A 90 14.12 8.45 9.39
CA TYR A 90 13.94 7.42 10.42
C TYR A 90 15.05 6.36 10.51
N GLY A 91 16.06 6.38 9.62
CA GLY A 91 16.99 5.27 9.46
C GLY A 91 16.29 4.05 8.87
N ASN A 92 15.50 4.24 7.80
CA ASN A 92 14.82 3.15 7.14
C ASN A 92 15.82 2.20 6.49
N PRO A 93 15.64 0.87 6.59
CA PRO A 93 16.62 -0.10 6.10
C PRO A 93 16.83 -0.04 4.58
N PHE A 94 15.95 0.64 3.85
CA PHE A 94 15.99 0.83 2.40
C PHE A 94 16.51 2.23 1.96
N GLU A 95 16.86 3.11 2.91
CA GLU A 95 17.32 4.48 2.62
C GLU A 95 18.61 4.55 1.80
N SER A 96 19.48 3.55 1.91
CA SER A 96 20.77 3.54 1.22
C SER A 96 20.67 3.25 -0.27
N GLU A 97 19.55 2.70 -0.72
CA GLU A 97 19.35 2.23 -2.08
C GLU A 97 18.83 3.33 -3.01
N PHE A 98 19.15 3.19 -4.29
CA PHE A 98 18.60 4.02 -5.36
C PHE A 98 17.41 3.31 -5.98
N TYR A 99 16.27 4.00 -6.08
CA TYR A 99 15.06 3.48 -6.71
C TYR A 99 14.59 4.39 -7.85
N ASP A 100 14.09 3.78 -8.91
CA ASP A 100 13.48 4.46 -10.05
C ASP A 100 12.01 4.78 -9.82
N GLU A 101 11.30 3.93 -9.06
CA GLU A 101 9.88 4.12 -8.76
C GLU A 101 9.56 3.71 -7.32
N LEU A 102 8.78 4.55 -6.65
CA LEU A 102 8.13 4.26 -5.37
C LEU A 102 6.65 4.02 -5.62
N ILE A 103 6.18 2.84 -5.23
CA ILE A 103 4.78 2.42 -5.38
C ILE A 103 4.16 2.26 -4.00
N TYR A 104 3.01 2.89 -3.79
CA TYR A 104 2.33 2.92 -2.50
C TYR A 104 0.81 3.08 -2.68
N TYR A 105 0.06 2.89 -1.60
CA TYR A 105 -1.39 3.06 -1.60
C TYR A 105 -1.81 4.47 -1.20
N ASN A 106 -1.35 4.97 -0.05
CA ASN A 106 -1.89 6.17 0.57
C ASN A 106 -0.81 7.14 1.03
N GLN A 107 -1.12 8.43 1.02
CA GLN A 107 -0.24 9.53 1.41
C GLN A 107 -0.19 9.72 2.93
N PHE A 108 0.15 8.68 3.69
CA PHE A 108 0.44 8.86 5.11
C PHE A 108 1.68 9.74 5.33
N ASP A 109 1.75 10.40 6.45
CA ASP A 109 2.85 11.31 6.78
C ASP A 109 4.23 10.62 6.75
N ASN A 110 4.30 9.37 7.17
CA ASN A 110 5.52 8.57 7.06
C ASN A 110 5.96 8.33 5.62
N LEU A 111 5.02 8.15 4.69
CA LEU A 111 5.35 8.01 3.28
C LEU A 111 5.96 9.27 2.69
N LYS A 112 5.48 10.45 3.10
CA LYS A 112 6.04 11.72 2.64
C LYS A 112 7.49 11.91 3.07
N VAL A 113 7.83 11.43 4.28
CA VAL A 113 9.22 11.39 4.76
C VAL A 113 10.06 10.43 3.92
N VAL A 114 9.57 9.21 3.69
CA VAL A 114 10.25 8.23 2.82
C VAL A 114 10.44 8.78 1.41
N PHE A 115 9.40 9.37 0.83
CA PHE A 115 9.51 10.00 -0.48
C PHE A 115 10.60 11.07 -0.50
N ALA A 116 10.65 11.93 0.52
CA ALA A 116 11.62 13.00 0.57
C ALA A 116 13.07 12.48 0.63
N GLU A 117 13.32 11.40 1.37
CA GLU A 117 14.60 10.71 1.46
C GLU A 117 15.01 10.06 0.13
N LEU A 118 14.09 9.35 -0.51
CA LEU A 118 14.34 8.72 -1.80
C LEU A 118 14.52 9.74 -2.92
N TYR A 119 13.76 10.84 -2.89
CA TYR A 119 13.89 11.95 -3.84
C TYR A 119 15.26 12.63 -3.75
N GLU A 120 15.83 12.76 -2.55
CA GLU A 120 17.17 13.35 -2.38
C GLU A 120 18.25 12.53 -3.09
N LYS A 121 18.07 11.22 -3.18
CA LYS A 121 18.97 10.30 -3.89
C LYS A 121 18.68 10.23 -5.38
N ASN A 122 17.41 10.24 -5.74
CA ASN A 122 16.96 10.22 -7.12
C ASN A 122 15.89 11.29 -7.38
N PRO A 123 16.27 12.51 -7.81
CA PRO A 123 15.29 13.56 -8.16
C PRO A 123 14.39 13.21 -9.36
N GLN A 124 14.69 12.14 -10.08
CA GLN A 124 13.87 11.61 -11.18
C GLN A 124 12.94 10.46 -10.76
N ILE A 125 12.92 10.14 -9.46
CA ILE A 125 12.07 9.06 -8.93
C ILE A 125 10.61 9.28 -9.35
N LYS A 126 10.01 8.24 -9.88
CA LYS A 126 8.59 8.19 -10.19
C LYS A 126 7.81 7.75 -8.96
N ILE A 127 6.61 8.27 -8.84
CA ILE A 127 5.70 7.88 -7.79
C ILE A 127 4.46 7.29 -8.43
N SER A 128 4.08 6.10 -8.01
CA SER A 128 2.86 5.45 -8.47
C SER A 128 2.04 4.95 -7.28
N ARG A 129 0.75 4.85 -7.49
CA ARG A 129 -0.19 4.30 -6.52
C ARG A 129 -0.66 2.94 -7.00
N PHE A 130 -1.09 2.11 -6.07
CA PHE A 130 -1.87 0.90 -6.36
C PHE A 130 -3.19 0.92 -5.57
N GLU A 131 -4.15 0.12 -5.98
CA GLU A 131 -5.48 0.15 -5.37
C GLU A 131 -5.50 -0.44 -3.96
N GLU A 132 -6.49 -0.06 -3.18
CA GLU A 132 -6.88 -0.72 -1.92
C GLU A 132 -8.41 -0.64 -1.78
N GLY A 133 -9.10 -1.35 -2.65
CA GLY A 133 -10.56 -1.36 -2.70
C GLY A 133 -11.15 -0.14 -3.41
N ILE A 134 -12.49 -0.04 -3.35
CA ILE A 134 -13.27 0.84 -4.23
C ILE A 134 -12.98 2.33 -4.07
N PHE A 135 -12.59 2.77 -2.88
CA PHE A 135 -12.29 4.19 -2.63
C PHE A 135 -11.03 4.68 -3.35
N SER A 136 -10.11 3.76 -3.70
CA SER A 136 -8.90 4.12 -4.45
C SER A 136 -9.20 4.61 -5.86
N TYR A 137 -10.37 4.26 -6.40
CA TYR A 137 -10.82 4.64 -7.74
C TYR A 137 -11.45 6.03 -7.81
N ALA A 138 -11.81 6.60 -6.66
CA ALA A 138 -12.30 7.97 -6.60
C ALA A 138 -11.15 8.96 -6.79
N ASP A 139 -11.44 10.07 -7.46
CA ASP A 139 -10.52 11.20 -7.50
C ASP A 139 -10.59 11.94 -6.17
N GLY A 140 -9.52 11.85 -5.41
CA GLY A 140 -9.45 12.49 -4.10
C GLY A 140 -8.03 12.54 -3.57
N GLU A 141 -7.31 13.62 -3.88
CA GLU A 141 -6.06 13.89 -3.21
C GLU A 141 -6.34 14.61 -1.87
N TYR A 142 -6.05 13.93 -0.79
CA TYR A 142 -6.11 14.56 0.53
C TYR A 142 -4.82 15.35 0.79
N LEU A 143 -4.91 16.67 0.70
CA LEU A 143 -3.86 17.58 1.15
C LEU A 143 -4.02 17.84 2.65
N ALA A 144 -3.10 17.33 3.45
CA ALA A 144 -3.06 17.65 4.87
C ALA A 144 -2.77 19.16 5.09
N LYS A 145 -3.20 19.72 6.22
CA LYS A 145 -2.94 21.14 6.54
C LYS A 145 -1.47 21.49 6.47
N LYS A 146 -0.58 20.57 6.86
CA LYS A 146 0.87 20.78 6.81
C LYS A 146 1.44 20.88 5.39
N ASP A 147 0.78 20.26 4.39
CA ASP A 147 1.23 20.31 2.99
C ASP A 147 1.18 21.75 2.43
N LYS A 148 0.31 22.60 2.98
CA LYS A 148 0.26 24.02 2.64
C LYS A 148 1.53 24.77 3.04
N ILE A 149 2.34 24.22 3.93
CA ILE A 149 3.63 24.75 4.36
C ILE A 149 4.78 24.00 3.70
N VAL A 150 4.74 22.67 3.74
CA VAL A 150 5.81 21.80 3.22
C VAL A 150 6.00 21.98 1.71
N ASN A 151 4.92 21.94 0.94
CA ASN A 151 5.01 22.00 -0.52
C ASN A 151 5.64 23.31 -1.03
N PRO A 152 5.26 24.53 -0.55
CA PRO A 152 5.95 25.75 -0.92
C PRO A 152 7.44 25.77 -0.53
N LEU A 153 7.79 25.27 0.66
CA LEU A 153 9.18 25.21 1.11
C LEU A 153 10.02 24.26 0.25
N ARG A 154 9.49 23.10 -0.13
CA ARG A 154 10.17 22.21 -1.08
C ARG A 154 10.42 22.91 -2.42
N LYS A 155 9.43 23.64 -2.96
CA LYS A 155 9.57 24.39 -4.20
C LYS A 155 10.63 25.50 -4.11
N ILE A 156 10.71 26.22 -3.01
CA ILE A 156 11.78 27.21 -2.76
C ILE A 156 13.16 26.55 -2.78
N LEU A 157 13.27 25.31 -2.30
CA LEU A 157 14.50 24.51 -2.33
C LEU A 157 14.75 23.84 -3.69
N GLY A 158 13.94 24.12 -4.72
CA GLY A 158 14.06 23.51 -6.04
C GLY A 158 13.67 22.02 -6.08
N LYS A 159 12.93 21.53 -5.08
CA LYS A 159 12.50 20.13 -4.96
C LYS A 159 11.05 19.96 -5.36
N LYS A 160 10.73 18.86 -6.07
CA LYS A 160 9.36 18.50 -6.39
C LYS A 160 8.62 18.00 -5.14
N THR A 161 7.32 18.19 -5.12
CA THR A 161 6.41 17.57 -4.15
C THR A 161 6.11 16.14 -4.55
N LEU A 162 5.55 15.35 -3.63
CA LEU A 162 5.12 13.98 -3.91
C LEU A 162 4.11 13.96 -5.07
N LEU A 163 3.14 14.87 -5.06
CA LEU A 163 2.10 14.97 -6.10
C LEU A 163 2.67 15.27 -7.49
N GLU A 164 3.69 16.14 -7.59
CA GLU A 164 4.34 16.45 -8.86
C GLU A 164 5.15 15.29 -9.44
N CYS A 165 5.45 14.27 -8.64
CA CYS A 165 6.14 13.06 -9.07
C CYS A 165 5.18 11.90 -9.39
N GLN A 166 3.90 12.02 -9.06
CA GLN A 166 2.90 10.97 -9.32
C GLN A 166 2.68 10.77 -10.83
N GLN A 167 2.59 9.50 -11.24
CA GLN A 167 2.43 9.13 -12.65
C GLN A 167 1.34 8.07 -12.87
N ASN A 168 1.46 6.89 -12.25
CA ASN A 168 0.61 5.77 -12.56
C ASN A 168 -0.30 5.40 -11.38
N PHE A 169 -1.42 4.75 -11.70
CA PHE A 169 -2.29 4.07 -10.76
C PHE A 169 -2.47 2.61 -11.20
N TYR A 170 -1.85 1.69 -10.50
CA TYR A 170 -1.98 0.25 -10.76
C TYR A 170 -3.27 -0.25 -10.14
N CYS A 171 -4.16 -0.84 -10.95
CA CYS A 171 -5.49 -1.27 -10.51
C CYS A 171 -6.03 -2.42 -11.37
N PHE A 172 -6.97 -3.20 -10.82
CA PHE A 172 -7.58 -4.30 -11.56
C PHE A 172 -8.62 -3.84 -12.59
N TYR A 173 -9.26 -2.67 -12.36
CA TYR A 173 -10.35 -2.16 -13.17
C TYR A 173 -10.10 -0.71 -13.60
N PRO A 174 -9.17 -0.46 -14.54
CA PRO A 174 -8.80 0.91 -14.95
C PRO A 174 -9.98 1.74 -15.47
N GLU A 175 -11.00 1.09 -16.02
CA GLU A 175 -12.23 1.74 -16.50
C GLU A 175 -13.07 2.39 -15.39
N LEU A 176 -12.88 1.98 -14.13
CA LEU A 176 -13.56 2.56 -12.96
C LEU A 176 -12.83 3.77 -12.39
N TYR A 177 -11.56 3.97 -12.75
CA TYR A 177 -10.75 5.04 -12.19
C TYR A 177 -11.21 6.42 -12.70
N LYS A 178 -11.42 7.36 -11.76
CA LYS A 178 -11.87 8.72 -12.03
C LYS A 178 -10.80 9.78 -11.76
N GLY A 179 -9.61 9.36 -11.33
CA GLY A 179 -8.52 10.27 -11.01
C GLY A 179 -7.71 10.70 -12.23
N HIS A 180 -6.65 11.47 -11.97
CA HIS A 180 -5.81 12.10 -13.00
C HIS A 180 -4.54 11.31 -13.33
N LEU A 181 -4.23 10.24 -12.59
CA LEU A 181 -3.08 9.39 -12.85
C LEU A 181 -3.34 8.49 -14.07
N ASN A 182 -2.27 8.00 -14.69
CA ASN A 182 -2.37 7.04 -15.77
C ASN A 182 -2.75 5.65 -15.21
N PRO A 183 -3.96 5.13 -15.46
CA PRO A 183 -4.37 3.85 -14.93
C PRO A 183 -3.69 2.70 -15.68
N MET A 184 -3.04 1.82 -14.93
CA MET A 184 -2.32 0.65 -15.43
C MET A 184 -3.01 -0.61 -14.93
N GLN A 185 -3.51 -1.43 -15.84
CA GLN A 185 -4.23 -2.64 -15.46
C GLN A 185 -3.31 -3.69 -14.84
N ILE A 186 -3.62 -4.10 -13.61
CA ILE A 186 -3.06 -5.31 -12.99
C ILE A 186 -3.80 -6.51 -13.57
N PRO A 187 -3.11 -7.50 -14.17
CA PRO A 187 -3.74 -8.75 -14.59
C PRO A 187 -4.43 -9.44 -13.41
N LYS A 188 -5.59 -10.05 -13.65
CA LYS A 188 -6.30 -10.81 -12.61
C LYS A 188 -5.45 -11.94 -12.06
N ILE A 189 -5.66 -12.27 -10.79
CA ILE A 189 -5.02 -13.42 -10.16
C ILE A 189 -5.78 -14.67 -10.62
N GLU A 190 -5.12 -15.49 -11.42
CA GLU A 190 -5.67 -16.78 -11.85
C GLU A 190 -5.53 -17.82 -10.73
N ALA A 191 -6.56 -18.65 -10.55
CA ALA A 191 -6.62 -19.61 -9.43
C ALA A 191 -5.48 -20.65 -9.44
N ASP A 192 -5.00 -21.01 -10.63
CA ASP A 192 -3.86 -21.92 -10.85
C ASP A 192 -2.55 -21.18 -11.18
N GLY A 193 -2.60 -19.85 -11.18
CA GLY A 193 -1.47 -18.99 -11.50
C GLY A 193 -0.37 -18.96 -10.43
N LYS A 194 0.80 -18.45 -10.81
CA LYS A 194 1.97 -18.35 -9.92
C LYS A 194 1.67 -17.59 -8.63
N THR A 195 0.92 -16.50 -8.72
CA THR A 195 0.53 -15.69 -7.54
C THR A 195 -0.33 -16.52 -6.59
N ALA A 196 -1.36 -17.23 -7.07
CA ALA A 196 -2.19 -18.08 -6.23
C ALA A 196 -1.39 -19.18 -5.53
N GLN A 197 -0.43 -19.82 -6.22
CA GLN A 197 0.48 -20.80 -5.64
C GLN A 197 1.36 -20.22 -4.54
N ILE A 198 1.86 -18.99 -4.71
CA ILE A 198 2.63 -18.27 -3.70
C ILE A 198 1.76 -17.97 -2.48
N LEU A 199 0.56 -17.44 -2.70
CA LEU A 199 -0.38 -17.10 -1.63
C LEU A 199 -0.80 -18.34 -0.82
N SER A 200 -1.03 -19.46 -1.50
CA SER A 200 -1.33 -20.73 -0.84
C SER A 200 -0.23 -21.19 0.11
N ARG A 201 1.04 -21.02 -0.27
CA ARG A 201 2.18 -21.33 0.59
C ARG A 201 2.34 -20.32 1.74
N LEU A 202 2.12 -19.04 1.44
CA LEU A 202 2.32 -17.96 2.41
C LEU A 202 1.27 -17.96 3.54
N PHE A 203 0.04 -18.31 3.20
CA PHE A 203 -1.10 -18.25 4.13
C PHE A 203 -1.60 -19.64 4.54
N ASP A 204 -0.94 -20.70 4.12
CA ASP A 204 -1.32 -22.11 4.40
C ASP A 204 -2.81 -22.40 4.17
N THR A 205 -3.28 -22.10 2.97
CA THR A 205 -4.70 -22.29 2.63
C THR A 205 -5.05 -23.76 2.34
N SER A 206 -4.09 -24.68 2.47
CA SER A 206 -4.26 -26.10 2.14
C SER A 206 -5.33 -26.82 2.98
N THR A 207 -5.57 -26.30 4.18
CA THR A 207 -6.58 -26.84 5.12
C THR A 207 -7.91 -26.06 5.10
N ALA A 208 -7.97 -24.95 4.37
CA ALA A 208 -9.17 -24.12 4.31
C ALA A 208 -10.20 -24.71 3.34
N VAL A 209 -11.00 -25.65 3.82
CA VAL A 209 -12.12 -26.21 3.08
C VAL A 209 -13.40 -25.53 3.55
N TYR A 210 -13.94 -24.67 2.70
CA TYR A 210 -15.23 -24.01 2.96
C TYR A 210 -16.31 -24.71 2.11
N PRO A 211 -17.25 -25.44 2.74
CA PRO A 211 -18.36 -26.07 2.03
C PRO A 211 -19.38 -25.04 1.52
N GLN A 212 -19.31 -23.81 2.02
CA GLN A 212 -20.21 -22.73 1.65
C GLN A 212 -19.94 -22.22 0.24
N LYS A 213 -21.00 -21.95 -0.50
CA LYS A 213 -20.94 -21.45 -1.89
C LYS A 213 -20.73 -19.93 -1.99
N TYR A 214 -21.05 -19.21 -0.91
CA TYR A 214 -21.05 -17.75 -0.88
C TYR A 214 -20.24 -17.26 0.31
N VAL A 215 -19.46 -16.20 0.08
CA VAL A 215 -18.70 -15.52 1.13
C VAL A 215 -19.16 -14.07 1.19
N PHE A 216 -19.55 -13.63 2.37
CA PHE A 216 -19.84 -12.23 2.63
C PHE A 216 -18.64 -11.61 3.35
N PHE A 217 -17.99 -10.65 2.69
CA PHE A 217 -16.93 -9.88 3.31
C PHE A 217 -17.53 -8.72 4.09
N SER A 218 -17.49 -8.84 5.41
CA SER A 218 -17.86 -7.76 6.32
C SER A 218 -16.88 -6.59 6.17
N SER A 219 -17.41 -5.37 6.16
CA SER A 219 -16.63 -4.15 6.11
C SER A 219 -17.13 -3.18 7.19
N VAL A 220 -16.22 -2.40 7.77
CA VAL A 220 -16.56 -1.45 8.85
C VAL A 220 -17.13 -0.17 8.22
N PHE A 221 -18.27 -0.27 7.56
CA PHE A 221 -18.93 0.87 6.89
C PHE A 221 -19.32 2.01 7.86
N ASP A 222 -19.54 1.69 9.14
CA ASP A 222 -19.96 2.68 10.15
C ASP A 222 -18.87 3.68 10.54
N PHE A 223 -17.58 3.42 10.23
CA PHE A 223 -16.46 4.29 10.59
C PHE A 223 -16.13 5.37 9.56
N GLU A 224 -16.64 5.27 8.34
CA GLU A 224 -16.25 6.15 7.23
C GLU A 224 -17.25 7.30 6.96
N GLY A 225 -18.11 7.63 7.93
CA GLY A 225 -19.00 8.80 7.83
C GLY A 225 -20.18 8.63 6.87
N GLY A 226 -20.43 7.41 6.42
CA GLY A 226 -21.65 7.03 5.71
C GLY A 226 -22.84 6.89 6.65
N ALA A 227 -24.06 6.91 6.12
CA ALA A 227 -25.24 6.51 6.87
C ALA A 227 -25.02 5.07 7.37
N PRO A 228 -25.39 4.74 8.64
CA PRO A 228 -25.23 3.39 9.17
C PRO A 228 -26.00 2.43 8.27
N VAL A 229 -25.25 1.70 7.46
CA VAL A 229 -25.80 0.57 6.70
C VAL A 229 -25.89 -0.53 7.73
N GLY A 230 -27.07 -0.87 8.20
CA GLY A 230 -27.27 -1.97 9.13
C GLY A 230 -26.69 -3.27 8.54
N GLU A 231 -25.37 -3.46 8.64
CA GLU A 231 -24.64 -4.58 8.02
C GLU A 231 -25.26 -5.91 8.41
N LEU A 232 -25.67 -6.05 9.67
CA LEU A 232 -26.38 -7.23 10.13
C LEU A 232 -27.69 -7.49 9.36
N GLU A 233 -28.41 -6.42 8.99
CA GLU A 233 -29.64 -6.54 8.20
C GLU A 233 -29.33 -6.96 6.74
N VAL A 234 -28.22 -6.49 6.19
CA VAL A 234 -27.74 -6.93 4.88
C VAL A 234 -27.37 -8.41 4.92
N ILE A 235 -26.57 -8.83 5.91
CA ILE A 235 -26.19 -10.24 6.12
C ILE A 235 -27.43 -11.13 6.24
N LYS A 236 -28.41 -10.75 7.04
CA LYS A 236 -29.68 -11.49 7.19
C LYS A 236 -30.43 -11.62 5.86
N LYS A 237 -30.50 -10.54 5.07
CA LYS A 237 -31.14 -10.59 3.75
C LYS A 237 -30.39 -11.48 2.77
N VAL A 238 -29.06 -11.41 2.75
CA VAL A 238 -28.24 -12.31 1.91
C VAL A 238 -28.42 -13.76 2.35
N ALA A 239 -28.35 -14.04 3.65
CA ALA A 239 -28.56 -15.37 4.20
C ALA A 239 -29.95 -15.94 3.85
N ALA A 240 -31.00 -15.11 3.90
CA ALA A 240 -32.34 -15.50 3.50
C ALA A 240 -32.47 -15.85 1.99
N LEU A 241 -31.65 -15.22 1.14
CA LEU A 241 -31.63 -15.46 -0.30
C LEU A 241 -30.86 -16.72 -0.69
N VAL A 242 -29.74 -17.00 -0.03
CA VAL A 242 -28.81 -18.07 -0.44
C VAL A 242 -28.87 -19.30 0.47
N GLY A 243 -29.53 -19.21 1.63
CA GLY A 243 -29.54 -20.21 2.69
C GLY A 243 -28.37 -20.04 3.67
N ASN A 244 -28.64 -20.12 4.97
CA ASN A 244 -27.62 -19.94 6.01
C ASN A 244 -26.44 -20.93 5.88
N GLU A 245 -26.74 -22.17 5.45
CA GLU A 245 -25.77 -23.24 5.27
C GLU A 245 -24.81 -22.98 4.08
N ASN A 246 -25.21 -22.10 3.16
CA ASN A 246 -24.43 -21.76 1.98
C ASN A 246 -23.63 -20.46 2.14
N LEU A 247 -23.78 -19.75 3.25
CA LEU A 247 -23.14 -18.46 3.51
C LEU A 247 -22.09 -18.57 4.61
N ILE A 248 -20.91 -17.98 4.36
CA ILE A 248 -19.88 -17.67 5.36
C ILE A 248 -19.74 -16.15 5.48
N VAL A 249 -19.56 -15.65 6.71
CA VAL A 249 -19.38 -14.23 7.02
C VAL A 249 -18.04 -14.00 7.67
#